data_f12cf35102fcb852fa7575abc796b888
#
_entry.id   f12cf35102fcb852fa7575abc796b888
#
_cell.length_a   1.000
_cell.length_b   1.000
_cell.length_c   1.000
_cell.angle_alpha   90.00
_cell.angle_beta   90.00
_cell.angle_gamma   90.00
#
_symmetry.space_group_name_H-M   'P 1'
#
loop_
_entity.id
_entity.type
_entity.pdbx_description
1 polymer ?
#
loop_
_entity_poly.entity_id
_entity_poly.type
_entity_poly.pdbx_seq_one_letter_code
_entity_poly.pdbx_strand_id
1 'polypeptide(L)'
;MAKETFNRSKPHLNIGTIGHVDHGKTTLTAAITKVLSDAGYCQAKSFDQIDNAPEEKERGITINTSHVEYETANRHYAHVDCPGHADYVKNMVTGAAQMDGAILVVAATDGPMPQTREHILLGRQVGIPRMVVFMNKVDMVDDEELLELVEMEIRDLLSFYEYDGDNCPVIQGSALGGLNNDPAWVPKIIELMEAVDAWIEEPLRDTAKPFLMPVEDVFTITGRGTVATGRIETGIANTGDPVEIIGMGAEKLTSTITGVEMFRKILDRGEAGDNVGLLLRGIDKADIKRGMVIIKPGSVKPHNHFKAEVYILKKEEGGRHTPFHNNYRPQFYVRTTDVTGVITLPAGVEMVMPGDNLTIEVSLLSPIAMNVGLRFAIREGGRTVGAGQVTEIL
;
A
#
# COMPACT_ATOMS: atom_id res chain seq x y z
N MET A 1 13.53 -28.41 -10.42
CA MET A 1 12.08 -28.63 -10.46
C MET A 1 11.45 -27.60 -11.36
N ALA A 2 10.48 -27.95 -12.21
CA ALA A 2 9.72 -26.99 -12.97
C ALA A 2 8.91 -26.12 -11.98
N LYS A 3 8.86 -24.81 -12.21
CA LYS A 3 8.02 -23.91 -11.39
C LYS A 3 6.54 -24.20 -11.71
N GLU A 4 5.70 -24.09 -10.70
CA GLU A 4 4.25 -24.18 -10.86
C GLU A 4 3.72 -23.00 -11.69
N THR A 5 2.67 -23.25 -12.46
CA THR A 5 1.93 -22.20 -13.19
C THR A 5 0.82 -21.67 -12.28
N PHE A 6 0.67 -20.36 -12.23
CA PHE A 6 -0.43 -19.72 -11.50
C PHE A 6 -1.77 -19.98 -12.20
N ASN A 7 -2.78 -20.40 -11.45
CA ASN A 7 -4.13 -20.63 -11.96
C ASN A 7 -5.06 -19.49 -11.55
N ARG A 8 -5.59 -18.75 -12.52
CA ARG A 8 -6.57 -17.66 -12.31
C ARG A 8 -8.01 -18.21 -12.22
N SER A 9 -8.27 -19.07 -11.26
CA SER A 9 -9.61 -19.64 -11.06
C SER A 9 -10.53 -18.78 -10.21
N LYS A 10 -9.98 -17.82 -9.47
CA LYS A 10 -10.70 -16.92 -8.55
C LYS A 10 -10.33 -15.45 -8.82
N PRO A 11 -11.25 -14.50 -8.51
CA PRO A 11 -10.91 -13.09 -8.52
C PRO A 11 -9.71 -12.80 -7.60
N HIS A 12 -8.78 -11.97 -8.08
CA HIS A 12 -7.58 -11.58 -7.35
C HIS A 12 -7.74 -10.20 -6.73
N LEU A 13 -7.49 -10.08 -5.41
CA LEU A 13 -7.50 -8.83 -4.67
C LEU A 13 -6.21 -8.65 -3.89
N ASN A 14 -5.80 -7.38 -3.79
CA ASN A 14 -4.70 -6.97 -2.94
C ASN A 14 -5.29 -6.36 -1.67
N ILE A 15 -5.02 -6.95 -0.54
CA ILE A 15 -5.38 -6.39 0.77
C ILE A 15 -4.14 -6.24 1.63
N GLY A 16 -4.25 -5.56 2.75
CA GLY A 16 -3.13 -5.52 3.68
C GLY A 16 -3.56 -5.07 5.06
N THR A 17 -2.68 -5.31 6.02
CA THR A 17 -2.83 -4.88 7.41
C THR A 17 -2.20 -3.52 7.61
N ILE A 18 -2.97 -2.59 8.18
CA ILE A 18 -2.56 -1.25 8.58
C ILE A 18 -2.94 -0.99 10.04
N GLY A 19 -2.33 -0.02 10.69
CA GLY A 19 -2.60 0.33 12.08
C GLY A 19 -1.32 0.61 12.87
N HIS A 20 -1.49 0.92 14.15
CA HIS A 20 -0.39 1.32 15.03
C HIS A 20 0.67 0.21 15.23
N VAL A 21 1.88 0.59 15.63
CA VAL A 21 2.90 -0.36 16.10
C VAL A 21 2.35 -1.16 17.29
N ASP A 22 2.73 -2.42 17.43
CA ASP A 22 2.33 -3.34 18.50
C ASP A 22 0.82 -3.66 18.62
N HIS A 23 -0.02 -3.21 17.67
CA HIS A 23 -1.43 -3.60 17.61
C HIS A 23 -1.64 -5.02 17.06
N GLY A 24 -0.57 -5.70 16.59
CA GLY A 24 -0.59 -7.12 16.21
C GLY A 24 -0.89 -7.38 14.75
N LYS A 25 -0.53 -6.47 13.82
CA LYS A 25 -0.71 -6.63 12.36
C LYS A 25 -0.07 -7.90 11.82
N THR A 26 1.23 -8.07 12.04
CA THR A 26 2.01 -9.24 11.58
C THR A 26 1.52 -10.52 12.25
N THR A 27 1.14 -10.46 13.54
CA THR A 27 0.52 -11.59 14.25
C THR A 27 -0.81 -11.99 13.59
N LEU A 28 -1.64 -11.01 13.22
CA LEU A 28 -2.89 -11.26 12.51
C LEU A 28 -2.65 -11.88 11.12
N THR A 29 -1.69 -11.36 10.37
CA THR A 29 -1.28 -11.91 9.07
C THR A 29 -0.83 -13.37 9.21
N ALA A 30 -0.05 -13.70 10.23
CA ALA A 30 0.35 -15.08 10.53
C ALA A 30 -0.86 -15.95 10.93
N ALA A 31 -1.79 -15.43 11.75
CA ALA A 31 -3.01 -16.14 12.16
C ALA A 31 -3.93 -16.44 10.96
N ILE A 32 -4.11 -15.47 10.06
CA ILE A 32 -4.90 -15.67 8.83
C ILE A 32 -4.29 -16.81 7.99
N THR A 33 -2.98 -16.79 7.73
CA THR A 33 -2.34 -17.85 6.94
C THR A 33 -2.42 -19.20 7.63
N LYS A 34 -2.30 -19.25 8.96
CA LYS A 34 -2.41 -20.49 9.74
C LYS A 34 -3.81 -21.09 9.66
N VAL A 35 -4.84 -20.30 9.94
CA VAL A 35 -6.25 -20.75 9.93
C VAL A 35 -6.67 -21.19 8.52
N LEU A 36 -6.31 -20.42 7.48
CA LEU A 36 -6.61 -20.77 6.10
C LEU A 36 -5.79 -21.98 5.60
N SER A 37 -4.58 -22.19 6.12
CA SER A 37 -3.79 -23.39 5.82
C SER A 37 -4.44 -24.65 6.40
N ASP A 38 -4.97 -24.57 7.61
CA ASP A 38 -5.67 -25.70 8.24
C ASP A 38 -6.97 -26.04 7.49
N ALA A 39 -7.56 -25.07 6.79
CA ALA A 39 -8.68 -25.26 5.87
C ALA A 39 -8.26 -25.68 4.45
N GLY A 40 -6.96 -25.79 4.15
CA GLY A 40 -6.43 -26.25 2.86
C GLY A 40 -6.31 -25.18 1.76
N TYR A 41 -6.41 -23.88 2.11
CA TYR A 41 -6.40 -22.77 1.15
C TYR A 41 -5.03 -22.12 0.92
N CYS A 42 -4.03 -22.40 1.73
CA CYS A 42 -2.67 -21.87 1.55
C CYS A 42 -1.63 -22.70 2.32
N GLN A 43 -0.37 -22.25 2.28
CA GLN A 43 0.68 -22.71 3.21
C GLN A 43 0.80 -21.68 4.34
N ALA A 44 0.77 -22.17 5.60
CA ALA A 44 0.95 -21.32 6.77
C ALA A 44 2.33 -20.66 6.73
N LYS A 45 2.38 -19.37 7.11
CA LYS A 45 3.62 -18.64 7.33
C LYS A 45 3.73 -18.23 8.79
N SER A 46 4.88 -18.51 9.39
CA SER A 46 5.19 -18.05 10.74
C SER A 46 5.52 -16.56 10.75
N PHE A 47 5.41 -15.92 11.93
CA PHE A 47 5.83 -14.55 12.17
C PHE A 47 7.24 -14.26 11.60
N ASP A 48 8.23 -15.12 11.93
CA ASP A 48 9.63 -14.98 11.47
C ASP A 48 9.83 -15.14 9.96
N GLN A 49 8.85 -15.70 9.25
CA GLN A 49 8.86 -15.81 7.79
C GLN A 49 8.22 -14.58 7.12
N ILE A 50 7.39 -13.84 7.84
CA ILE A 50 6.79 -12.57 7.41
C ILE A 50 7.79 -11.45 7.67
N ASP A 51 8.20 -11.24 8.91
CA ASP A 51 9.27 -10.30 9.31
C ASP A 51 10.63 -11.01 9.21
N ASN A 52 11.20 -11.00 8.03
CA ASN A 52 12.36 -11.86 7.71
C ASN A 52 13.71 -11.14 7.81
N ALA A 53 13.75 -9.80 7.76
CA ALA A 53 14.99 -9.05 7.82
C ALA A 53 15.65 -9.17 9.21
N PRO A 54 16.99 -9.24 9.31
CA PRO A 54 17.68 -9.31 10.59
C PRO A 54 17.32 -8.18 11.55
N GLU A 55 17.17 -6.97 11.03
CA GLU A 55 16.79 -5.78 11.82
C GLU A 55 15.35 -5.86 12.35
N GLU A 56 14.43 -6.45 11.61
CA GLU A 56 13.04 -6.68 12.03
C GLU A 56 13.00 -7.65 13.22
N LYS A 57 13.78 -8.73 13.13
CA LYS A 57 13.87 -9.73 14.19
C LYS A 57 14.54 -9.19 15.46
N GLU A 58 15.56 -8.34 15.31
CA GLU A 58 16.26 -7.72 16.44
C GLU A 58 15.38 -6.71 17.17
N ARG A 59 14.60 -5.91 16.41
CA ARG A 59 13.76 -4.85 16.97
C ARG A 59 12.34 -5.31 17.32
N GLY A 60 11.90 -6.46 16.80
CA GLY A 60 10.52 -6.95 16.98
C GLY A 60 9.46 -6.10 16.28
N ILE A 61 9.83 -5.36 15.23
CA ILE A 61 8.92 -4.47 14.48
C ILE A 61 9.09 -4.70 12.99
N THR A 62 8.00 -4.60 12.23
CA THR A 62 8.02 -4.63 10.76
C THR A 62 8.63 -3.33 10.22
N ILE A 63 9.62 -3.44 9.37
CA ILE A 63 10.31 -2.31 8.72
C ILE A 63 9.90 -2.21 7.25
N ASN A 64 9.97 -3.34 6.53
CA ASN A 64 9.61 -3.42 5.12
C ASN A 64 8.24 -4.05 4.94
N THR A 65 7.58 -3.74 3.81
CA THR A 65 6.37 -4.44 3.43
C THR A 65 6.68 -5.90 3.12
N SER A 66 5.88 -6.81 3.65
CA SER A 66 5.96 -8.24 3.34
C SER A 66 4.73 -8.69 2.57
N HIS A 67 4.93 -9.53 1.54
CA HIS A 67 3.84 -10.03 0.72
C HIS A 67 3.56 -11.51 1.04
N VAL A 68 2.31 -11.81 1.31
CA VAL A 68 1.83 -13.15 1.62
C VAL A 68 0.68 -13.51 0.70
N GLU A 69 0.63 -14.76 0.24
CA GLU A 69 -0.42 -15.30 -0.64
C GLU A 69 -1.32 -16.24 0.15
N TYR A 70 -2.63 -16.11 -0.03
CA TYR A 70 -3.62 -17.08 0.45
C TYR A 70 -4.94 -16.97 -0.33
N GLU A 71 -5.84 -17.90 -0.09
CA GLU A 71 -7.16 -17.94 -0.71
C GLU A 71 -8.25 -18.10 0.35
N THR A 72 -9.47 -17.71 -0.02
CA THR A 72 -10.71 -18.14 0.60
C THR A 72 -11.46 -19.08 -0.38
N ALA A 73 -12.65 -19.51 -0.02
CA ALA A 73 -13.50 -20.21 -0.97
C ALA A 73 -13.79 -19.37 -2.22
N ASN A 74 -13.86 -18.04 -2.09
CA ASN A 74 -14.36 -17.12 -3.09
C ASN A 74 -13.25 -16.39 -3.86
N ARG A 75 -12.12 -16.09 -3.22
CA ARG A 75 -11.12 -15.14 -3.72
C ARG A 75 -9.69 -15.60 -3.47
N HIS A 76 -8.78 -15.09 -4.31
CA HIS A 76 -7.35 -15.18 -4.13
C HIS A 76 -6.81 -13.83 -3.65
N TYR A 77 -5.96 -13.83 -2.64
CA TYR A 77 -5.43 -12.62 -2.01
C TYR A 77 -3.91 -12.53 -2.09
N ALA A 78 -3.43 -11.36 -2.52
CA ALA A 78 -2.09 -10.88 -2.18
C ALA A 78 -2.24 -9.99 -0.95
N HIS A 79 -1.63 -10.38 0.17
CA HIS A 79 -1.68 -9.63 1.41
C HIS A 79 -0.37 -8.90 1.65
N VAL A 80 -0.46 -7.60 1.88
CA VAL A 80 0.67 -6.72 2.18
C VAL A 80 0.68 -6.42 3.67
N ASP A 81 1.63 -6.97 4.41
CA ASP A 81 1.84 -6.59 5.80
C ASP A 81 2.65 -5.29 5.87
N CYS A 82 2.06 -4.24 6.44
CA CYS A 82 2.65 -2.90 6.48
C CYS A 82 3.30 -2.59 7.82
N PRO A 83 4.44 -1.86 7.82
CA PRO A 83 5.03 -1.36 9.06
C PRO A 83 4.08 -0.42 9.79
N GLY A 84 4.11 -0.47 11.13
CA GLY A 84 3.29 0.39 11.99
C GLY A 84 4.03 1.61 12.52
N HIS A 85 5.36 1.62 12.51
CA HIS A 85 6.17 2.65 13.11
C HIS A 85 6.28 3.91 12.23
N ALA A 86 6.24 5.09 12.83
CA ALA A 86 6.27 6.38 12.12
C ALA A 86 7.50 6.56 11.21
N ASP A 87 8.66 6.01 11.58
CA ASP A 87 9.89 6.10 10.79
C ASP A 87 9.79 5.37 9.44
N TYR A 88 8.88 4.39 9.31
CA TYR A 88 8.70 3.56 8.12
C TYR A 88 7.45 3.88 7.31
N VAL A 89 6.84 5.04 7.54
CA VAL A 89 5.64 5.48 6.82
C VAL A 89 5.82 5.46 5.30
N LYS A 90 7.04 5.72 4.80
CA LYS A 90 7.34 5.58 3.37
C LYS A 90 7.03 4.17 2.84
N ASN A 91 7.42 3.14 3.58
CA ASN A 91 7.14 1.75 3.20
C ASN A 91 5.64 1.44 3.36
N MET A 92 4.99 1.98 4.41
CA MET A 92 3.55 1.88 4.59
C MET A 92 2.78 2.50 3.40
N VAL A 93 3.11 3.72 2.98
CA VAL A 93 2.47 4.38 1.84
C VAL A 93 2.64 3.58 0.55
N THR A 94 3.84 3.03 0.32
CA THR A 94 4.11 2.19 -0.85
C THR A 94 3.28 0.90 -0.84
N GLY A 95 3.17 0.25 0.32
CA GLY A 95 2.32 -0.94 0.48
C GLY A 95 0.84 -0.61 0.32
N ALA A 96 0.37 0.46 0.97
CA ALA A 96 -1.01 0.92 0.90
C ALA A 96 -1.45 1.27 -0.52
N ALA A 97 -0.58 1.87 -1.33
CA ALA A 97 -0.87 2.19 -2.73
C ALA A 97 -1.13 0.95 -3.62
N GLN A 98 -0.77 -0.24 -3.13
CA GLN A 98 -1.00 -1.50 -3.83
C GLN A 98 -2.32 -2.16 -3.45
N MET A 99 -3.01 -1.69 -2.40
CA MET A 99 -4.19 -2.35 -1.84
C MET A 99 -5.48 -1.97 -2.57
N ASP A 100 -6.37 -2.94 -2.69
CA ASP A 100 -7.75 -2.78 -3.16
C ASP A 100 -8.71 -2.63 -1.97
N GLY A 101 -8.27 -3.01 -0.76
CA GLY A 101 -8.92 -2.85 0.51
C GLY A 101 -7.92 -3.06 1.65
N ALA A 102 -8.25 -2.67 2.87
CA ALA A 102 -7.37 -2.82 4.02
C ALA A 102 -8.07 -3.45 5.22
N ILE A 103 -7.29 -4.13 6.06
CA ILE A 103 -7.68 -4.54 7.41
C ILE A 103 -7.01 -3.58 8.38
N LEU A 104 -7.82 -2.74 9.03
CA LEU A 104 -7.36 -1.85 10.09
C LEU A 104 -7.29 -2.62 11.40
N VAL A 105 -6.09 -2.76 11.95
CA VAL A 105 -5.86 -3.48 13.21
C VAL A 105 -5.72 -2.48 14.36
N VAL A 106 -6.62 -2.58 15.34
CA VAL A 106 -6.62 -1.74 16.55
C VAL A 106 -6.63 -2.64 17.77
N ALA A 107 -5.70 -2.44 18.68
CA ALA A 107 -5.72 -3.18 19.96
C ALA A 107 -6.85 -2.63 20.87
N ALA A 108 -7.70 -3.50 21.38
CA ALA A 108 -8.79 -3.11 22.29
C ALA A 108 -8.27 -2.49 23.60
N THR A 109 -7.05 -2.86 24.01
CA THR A 109 -6.38 -2.32 25.21
C THR A 109 -5.98 -0.84 25.08
N ASP A 110 -5.73 -0.38 23.85
CA ASP A 110 -5.11 0.94 23.61
C ASP A 110 -6.03 1.89 22.82
N GLY A 111 -7.02 1.35 22.10
CA GLY A 111 -7.86 2.10 21.18
C GLY A 111 -7.10 2.68 19.98
N PRO A 112 -7.71 3.63 19.25
CA PRO A 112 -7.07 4.30 18.12
C PRO A 112 -5.91 5.20 18.55
N MET A 113 -4.70 4.84 18.16
CA MET A 113 -3.44 5.52 18.47
C MET A 113 -3.01 6.47 17.32
N PRO A 114 -1.99 7.34 17.49
CA PRO A 114 -1.60 8.32 16.46
C PRO A 114 -1.34 7.73 15.08
N GLN A 115 -0.62 6.60 14.97
CA GLN A 115 -0.36 5.97 13.68
C GLN A 115 -1.63 5.31 13.09
N THR A 116 -2.61 4.93 13.91
CA THR A 116 -3.93 4.48 13.42
C THR A 116 -4.58 5.58 12.59
N ARG A 117 -4.61 6.81 13.13
CA ARG A 117 -5.14 8.00 12.46
C ARG A 117 -4.38 8.31 11.17
N GLU A 118 -3.04 8.30 11.23
CA GLU A 118 -2.20 8.55 10.06
C GLU A 118 -2.40 7.49 8.97
N HIS A 119 -2.54 6.21 9.33
CA HIS A 119 -2.72 5.13 8.37
C HIS A 119 -4.10 5.18 7.67
N ILE A 120 -5.16 5.54 8.39
CA ILE A 120 -6.49 5.75 7.79
C ILE A 120 -6.43 6.91 6.79
N LEU A 121 -5.85 8.05 7.20
CA LEU A 121 -5.66 9.21 6.35
C LEU A 121 -4.87 8.86 5.07
N LEU A 122 -3.72 8.21 5.22
CA LEU A 122 -2.87 7.80 4.10
C LEU A 122 -3.60 6.80 3.20
N GLY A 123 -4.32 5.84 3.76
CA GLY A 123 -5.17 4.91 3.01
C GLY A 123 -6.19 5.64 2.13
N ARG A 124 -6.83 6.68 2.68
CA ARG A 124 -7.76 7.51 1.91
C ARG A 124 -7.08 8.25 0.76
N GLN A 125 -5.88 8.79 1.01
CA GLN A 125 -5.11 9.54 0.02
C GLN A 125 -4.60 8.67 -1.13
N VAL A 126 -4.10 7.46 -0.83
CA VAL A 126 -3.65 6.52 -1.88
C VAL A 126 -4.82 5.84 -2.60
N GLY A 127 -6.05 6.02 -2.11
CA GLY A 127 -7.26 5.58 -2.79
C GLY A 127 -7.76 4.20 -2.39
N ILE A 128 -7.45 3.71 -1.18
CA ILE A 128 -8.08 2.52 -0.63
C ILE A 128 -9.58 2.81 -0.47
N PRO A 129 -10.49 2.09 -1.15
CA PRO A 129 -11.90 2.45 -1.16
C PRO A 129 -12.64 2.04 0.10
N ARG A 130 -12.28 0.89 0.70
CA ARG A 130 -12.96 0.31 1.88
C ARG A 130 -11.97 -0.35 2.82
N MET A 131 -12.34 -0.37 4.10
CA MET A 131 -11.61 -1.05 5.17
C MET A 131 -12.53 -2.01 5.93
N VAL A 132 -11.95 -3.05 6.50
CA VAL A 132 -12.55 -3.91 7.54
C VAL A 132 -11.73 -3.70 8.79
N VAL A 133 -12.34 -3.65 9.96
CA VAL A 133 -11.63 -3.49 11.23
C VAL A 133 -11.48 -4.83 11.93
N PHE A 134 -10.28 -5.09 12.42
CA PHE A 134 -10.03 -6.16 13.40
C PHE A 134 -9.63 -5.53 14.73
N MET A 135 -10.56 -5.55 15.68
CA MET A 135 -10.29 -5.12 17.06
C MET A 135 -9.59 -6.28 17.78
N ASN A 136 -8.27 -6.15 17.91
CA ASN A 136 -7.37 -7.19 18.41
C ASN A 136 -7.18 -7.13 19.93
N LYS A 137 -6.64 -8.19 20.52
CA LYS A 137 -6.33 -8.32 21.96
C LYS A 137 -7.57 -8.22 22.87
N VAL A 138 -8.74 -8.62 22.36
CA VAL A 138 -9.98 -8.64 23.14
C VAL A 138 -9.88 -9.62 24.33
N ASP A 139 -9.06 -10.66 24.19
CA ASP A 139 -8.73 -11.61 25.26
C ASP A 139 -8.05 -10.98 26.49
N MET A 140 -7.59 -9.73 26.37
CA MET A 140 -6.95 -8.98 27.46
C MET A 140 -7.88 -7.95 28.12
N VAL A 141 -9.14 -7.87 27.69
CA VAL A 141 -10.12 -6.88 28.17
C VAL A 141 -11.35 -7.60 28.69
N ASP A 142 -11.61 -7.48 29.98
CA ASP A 142 -12.78 -8.09 30.63
C ASP A 142 -14.00 -7.15 30.71
N ASP A 143 -13.83 -5.89 30.27
CA ASP A 143 -14.86 -4.84 30.34
C ASP A 143 -15.54 -4.67 28.99
N GLU A 144 -16.79 -5.12 28.88
CA GLU A 144 -17.59 -4.98 27.65
C GLU A 144 -17.88 -3.52 27.29
N GLU A 145 -18.07 -2.63 28.28
CA GLU A 145 -18.32 -1.20 28.04
C GLU A 145 -17.08 -0.53 27.39
N LEU A 146 -15.88 -0.97 27.79
CA LEU A 146 -14.64 -0.50 27.16
C LEU A 146 -14.54 -0.96 25.69
N LEU A 147 -14.93 -2.20 25.38
CA LEU A 147 -14.93 -2.71 24.01
C LEU A 147 -15.90 -1.90 23.12
N GLU A 148 -17.11 -1.62 23.64
CA GLU A 148 -18.10 -0.79 22.91
C GLU A 148 -17.58 0.63 22.69
N LEU A 149 -16.93 1.23 23.68
CA LEU A 149 -16.34 2.57 23.57
C LEU A 149 -15.24 2.62 22.50
N VAL A 150 -14.33 1.65 22.49
CA VAL A 150 -13.25 1.55 21.50
C VAL A 150 -13.83 1.35 20.09
N GLU A 151 -14.85 0.51 19.94
CA GLU A 151 -15.53 0.32 18.65
C GLU A 151 -16.16 1.63 18.15
N MET A 152 -16.85 2.35 19.02
CA MET A 152 -17.47 3.65 18.69
C MET A 152 -16.40 4.67 18.26
N GLU A 153 -15.28 4.76 18.97
CA GLU A 153 -14.17 5.65 18.61
C GLU A 153 -13.55 5.30 17.24
N ILE A 154 -13.44 4.01 16.92
CA ILE A 154 -12.96 3.56 15.61
C ILE A 154 -13.94 3.98 14.50
N ARG A 155 -15.24 3.79 14.69
CA ARG A 155 -16.30 4.16 13.74
C ARG A 155 -16.32 5.66 13.49
N ASP A 156 -16.25 6.46 14.54
CA ASP A 156 -16.17 7.93 14.46
C ASP A 156 -14.93 8.36 13.69
N LEU A 157 -13.78 7.72 13.94
CA LEU A 157 -12.53 8.02 13.26
C LEU A 157 -12.59 7.67 11.77
N LEU A 158 -13.17 6.53 11.39
CA LEU A 158 -13.38 6.14 10.00
C LEU A 158 -14.29 7.15 9.28
N SER A 159 -15.39 7.54 9.91
CA SER A 159 -16.35 8.54 9.39
C SER A 159 -15.69 9.90 9.23
N PHE A 160 -14.84 10.31 10.18
CA PHE A 160 -14.07 11.56 10.10
C PHE A 160 -13.15 11.61 8.86
N TYR A 161 -12.56 10.48 8.46
CA TYR A 161 -11.74 10.36 7.25
C TYR A 161 -12.53 9.91 6.01
N GLU A 162 -13.86 10.10 6.02
CA GLU A 162 -14.75 9.82 4.90
C GLU A 162 -14.82 8.36 4.45
N TYR A 163 -14.58 7.41 5.34
CA TYR A 163 -14.98 6.02 5.17
C TYR A 163 -16.38 5.80 5.74
N ASP A 164 -17.03 4.72 5.30
CA ASP A 164 -18.34 4.32 5.86
C ASP A 164 -18.17 3.66 7.24
N GLY A 165 -17.93 4.48 8.27
CA GLY A 165 -17.69 4.02 9.63
C GLY A 165 -18.90 3.32 10.26
N ASP A 166 -20.11 3.74 9.91
CA ASP A 166 -21.35 3.19 10.48
C ASP A 166 -21.57 1.74 10.05
N ASN A 167 -21.31 1.42 8.76
CA ASN A 167 -21.54 0.09 8.20
C ASN A 167 -20.27 -0.77 8.11
N CYS A 168 -19.10 -0.19 8.39
CA CYS A 168 -17.83 -0.92 8.35
C CYS A 168 -17.86 -2.15 9.29
N PRO A 169 -17.55 -3.36 8.79
CA PRO A 169 -17.44 -4.52 9.66
C PRO A 169 -16.32 -4.33 10.70
N VAL A 170 -16.65 -4.54 11.97
CA VAL A 170 -15.71 -4.55 13.10
C VAL A 170 -15.74 -5.93 13.72
N ILE A 171 -14.67 -6.68 13.59
CA ILE A 171 -14.53 -8.03 14.14
C ILE A 171 -13.67 -7.97 15.40
N GLN A 172 -14.23 -8.39 16.50
CA GLN A 172 -13.56 -8.48 17.80
C GLN A 172 -12.89 -9.83 17.95
N GLY A 173 -11.57 -9.85 18.27
CA GLY A 173 -10.84 -11.10 18.34
C GLY A 173 -9.46 -11.01 18.98
N SER A 174 -8.77 -12.16 19.01
CA SER A 174 -7.39 -12.30 19.42
C SER A 174 -6.59 -12.95 18.29
N ALA A 175 -5.70 -12.17 17.65
CA ALA A 175 -4.81 -12.69 16.63
C ALA A 175 -3.86 -13.76 17.17
N LEU A 176 -3.36 -13.55 18.40
CA LEU A 176 -2.48 -14.53 19.07
C LEU A 176 -3.24 -15.82 19.41
N GLY A 177 -4.48 -15.70 19.91
CA GLY A 177 -5.35 -16.85 20.16
C GLY A 177 -5.64 -17.62 18.88
N GLY A 178 -5.97 -16.95 17.79
CA GLY A 178 -6.17 -17.56 16.47
C GLY A 178 -4.91 -18.27 15.95
N LEU A 179 -3.75 -17.65 16.10
CA LEU A 179 -2.45 -18.23 15.73
C LEU A 179 -2.13 -19.51 16.52
N ASN A 180 -2.51 -19.54 17.79
CA ASN A 180 -2.34 -20.68 18.70
C ASN A 180 -3.44 -21.75 18.57
N ASN A 181 -4.31 -21.65 17.56
CA ASN A 181 -5.46 -22.57 17.36
C ASN A 181 -6.43 -22.63 18.55
N ASP A 182 -6.60 -21.55 19.28
CA ASP A 182 -7.60 -21.48 20.33
C ASP A 182 -9.01 -21.53 19.72
N PRO A 183 -9.87 -22.50 20.13
CA PRO A 183 -11.20 -22.68 19.57
C PRO A 183 -12.14 -21.49 19.79
N ALA A 184 -11.85 -20.60 20.72
CA ALA A 184 -12.61 -19.37 20.94
C ALA A 184 -12.30 -18.31 19.86
N TRP A 185 -11.05 -18.28 19.34
CA TRP A 185 -10.57 -17.20 18.49
C TRP A 185 -10.41 -17.58 17.02
N VAL A 186 -10.21 -18.85 16.69
CA VAL A 186 -10.16 -19.34 15.29
C VAL A 186 -11.40 -18.92 14.49
N PRO A 187 -12.65 -19.06 15.02
CA PRO A 187 -13.85 -18.61 14.32
C PRO A 187 -13.83 -17.10 14.00
N LYS A 188 -13.21 -16.27 14.84
CA LYS A 188 -13.11 -14.83 14.62
C LYS A 188 -12.16 -14.46 13.46
N ILE A 189 -11.14 -15.26 13.22
CA ILE A 189 -10.28 -15.09 12.03
C ILE A 189 -11.04 -15.50 10.75
N ILE A 190 -11.88 -16.54 10.81
CA ILE A 190 -12.75 -16.93 9.69
C ILE A 190 -13.78 -15.83 9.43
N GLU A 191 -14.46 -15.33 10.45
CA GLU A 191 -15.43 -14.22 10.37
C GLU A 191 -14.81 -12.97 9.74
N LEU A 192 -13.56 -12.64 10.11
CA LEU A 192 -12.81 -11.55 9.47
C LEU A 192 -12.67 -11.77 7.97
N MET A 193 -12.29 -12.97 7.53
CA MET A 193 -12.09 -13.23 6.12
C MET A 193 -13.40 -13.27 5.33
N GLU A 194 -14.49 -13.74 5.95
CA GLU A 194 -15.85 -13.65 5.39
C GLU A 194 -16.30 -12.20 5.25
N ALA A 195 -16.01 -11.35 6.24
CA ALA A 195 -16.29 -9.92 6.17
C ALA A 195 -15.47 -9.23 5.07
N VAL A 196 -14.19 -9.59 4.90
CA VAL A 196 -13.34 -9.09 3.81
C VAL A 196 -13.90 -9.51 2.45
N ASP A 197 -14.29 -10.79 2.29
CA ASP A 197 -14.92 -11.30 1.05
C ASP A 197 -16.21 -10.55 0.70
N ALA A 198 -17.03 -10.21 1.69
CA ALA A 198 -18.33 -9.57 1.49
C ALA A 198 -18.24 -8.05 1.32
N TRP A 199 -17.37 -7.39 2.09
CA TRP A 199 -17.33 -5.94 2.19
C TRP A 199 -16.39 -5.27 1.18
N ILE A 200 -15.22 -5.85 0.91
CA ILE A 200 -14.28 -5.29 -0.06
C ILE A 200 -14.77 -5.60 -1.48
N GLU A 201 -15.06 -4.58 -2.25
CA GLU A 201 -15.52 -4.74 -3.64
C GLU A 201 -14.39 -5.24 -4.54
N GLU A 202 -14.76 -6.02 -5.55
CA GLU A 202 -13.83 -6.41 -6.60
C GLU A 202 -13.49 -5.17 -7.45
N PRO A 203 -12.20 -4.78 -7.52
CA PRO A 203 -11.83 -3.56 -8.22
C PRO A 203 -11.92 -3.72 -9.74
N LEU A 204 -12.33 -2.65 -10.41
CA LEU A 204 -12.24 -2.58 -11.86
C LEU A 204 -10.78 -2.55 -12.29
N ARG A 205 -10.36 -3.52 -13.10
CA ARG A 205 -8.99 -3.62 -13.62
C ARG A 205 -8.87 -2.93 -14.98
N ASP A 206 -8.01 -1.92 -15.07
CA ASP A 206 -7.83 -1.13 -16.28
C ASP A 206 -6.84 -1.81 -17.25
N THR A 207 -7.23 -2.97 -17.77
CA THR A 207 -6.42 -3.78 -18.69
C THR A 207 -6.35 -3.21 -20.10
N ALA A 208 -7.25 -2.31 -20.47
CA ALA A 208 -7.30 -1.70 -21.80
C ALA A 208 -6.27 -0.59 -22.01
N LYS A 209 -5.81 0.05 -20.93
CA LYS A 209 -4.76 1.07 -20.98
C LYS A 209 -3.38 0.47 -21.28
N PRO A 210 -2.42 1.31 -21.73
CA PRO A 210 -1.03 0.89 -21.86
C PRO A 210 -0.47 0.34 -20.54
N PHE A 211 0.39 -0.67 -20.64
CA PHE A 211 1.05 -1.27 -19.49
C PHE A 211 1.88 -0.24 -18.71
N LEU A 212 1.72 -0.25 -17.39
CA LEU A 212 2.47 0.56 -16.42
C LEU A 212 2.59 -0.19 -15.10
N MET A 213 3.83 -0.33 -14.62
CA MET A 213 4.16 -0.92 -13.33
C MET A 213 5.21 -0.08 -12.59
N PRO A 214 4.88 0.55 -11.46
CA PRO A 214 5.87 1.17 -10.58
C PRO A 214 6.79 0.12 -9.96
N VAL A 215 8.09 0.41 -9.93
CA VAL A 215 9.09 -0.48 -9.32
C VAL A 215 9.09 -0.31 -7.81
N GLU A 216 8.88 -1.40 -7.08
CA GLU A 216 8.91 -1.46 -5.62
C GLU A 216 10.26 -1.96 -5.12
N ASP A 217 10.74 -3.08 -5.66
CA ASP A 217 12.03 -3.66 -5.31
C ASP A 217 12.71 -4.26 -6.54
N VAL A 218 14.04 -4.44 -6.46
CA VAL A 218 14.85 -4.99 -7.53
C VAL A 218 15.86 -5.98 -6.96
N PHE A 219 15.88 -7.19 -7.49
CA PHE A 219 16.86 -8.21 -7.10
C PHE A 219 17.36 -9.00 -8.30
N THR A 220 18.44 -9.71 -8.10
CA THR A 220 19.04 -10.56 -9.14
C THR A 220 18.81 -12.02 -8.79
N ILE A 221 18.35 -12.79 -9.78
CA ILE A 221 18.30 -14.27 -9.68
C ILE A 221 19.47 -14.84 -10.45
N THR A 222 20.34 -15.60 -9.78
CA THR A 222 21.50 -16.25 -10.40
C THR A 222 21.05 -17.11 -11.59
N GLY A 223 21.64 -16.84 -12.76
CA GLY A 223 21.33 -17.55 -14.01
C GLY A 223 20.06 -17.11 -14.73
N ARG A 224 19.29 -16.14 -14.17
CA ARG A 224 18.04 -15.64 -14.78
C ARG A 224 18.02 -14.14 -15.05
N GLY A 225 18.87 -13.36 -14.37
CA GLY A 225 19.01 -11.92 -14.54
C GLY A 225 18.29 -11.08 -13.50
N THR A 226 18.02 -9.84 -13.84
CA THR A 226 17.39 -8.84 -12.97
C THR A 226 15.87 -9.01 -12.96
N VAL A 227 15.30 -8.96 -11.77
CA VAL A 227 13.85 -8.98 -11.53
C VAL A 227 13.46 -7.68 -10.86
N ALA A 228 12.50 -6.98 -11.45
CA ALA A 228 11.83 -5.84 -10.84
C ALA A 228 10.44 -6.26 -10.35
N THR A 229 10.12 -5.98 -9.10
CA THR A 229 8.80 -6.27 -8.53
C THR A 229 7.95 -5.00 -8.44
N GLY A 230 6.65 -5.19 -8.48
CA GLY A 230 5.67 -4.14 -8.30
C GLY A 230 4.26 -4.63 -8.61
N ARG A 231 3.27 -3.79 -8.31
CA ARG A 231 1.90 -3.98 -8.76
C ARG A 231 1.72 -3.38 -10.14
N ILE A 232 1.13 -4.11 -11.06
CA ILE A 232 0.72 -3.55 -12.35
C ILE A 232 -0.43 -2.57 -12.11
N GLU A 233 -0.19 -1.29 -12.40
CA GLU A 233 -1.18 -0.21 -12.23
C GLU A 233 -2.23 -0.24 -13.36
N THR A 234 -1.77 -0.38 -14.60
CA THR A 234 -2.62 -0.46 -15.79
C THR A 234 -2.07 -1.44 -16.83
N GLY A 235 -2.94 -1.91 -17.69
CA GLY A 235 -2.59 -2.70 -18.87
C GLY A 235 -2.25 -4.16 -18.58
N ILE A 236 -1.57 -4.76 -19.54
CA ILE A 236 -1.15 -6.17 -19.54
C ILE A 236 0.33 -6.26 -19.90
N ALA A 237 1.05 -7.14 -19.22
CA ALA A 237 2.45 -7.49 -19.48
C ALA A 237 2.55 -8.95 -19.93
N ASN A 238 3.07 -9.21 -21.12
CA ASN A 238 3.33 -10.55 -21.62
C ASN A 238 4.83 -10.83 -21.70
N THR A 239 5.19 -12.09 -21.59
CA THR A 239 6.56 -12.51 -21.94
C THR A 239 6.83 -12.21 -23.42
N GLY A 240 7.95 -11.52 -23.69
CA GLY A 240 8.32 -11.06 -25.03
C GLY A 240 8.02 -9.59 -25.29
N ASP A 241 7.21 -8.92 -24.46
CA ASP A 241 6.87 -7.52 -24.65
C ASP A 241 8.10 -6.62 -24.45
N PRO A 242 8.32 -5.64 -25.38
CA PRO A 242 9.30 -4.59 -25.18
C PRO A 242 8.78 -3.60 -24.12
N VAL A 243 9.69 -3.14 -23.26
CA VAL A 243 9.39 -2.15 -22.21
C VAL A 243 10.43 -1.04 -22.14
N GLU A 244 10.00 0.10 -21.63
CA GLU A 244 10.87 1.19 -21.21
C GLU A 244 10.85 1.34 -19.70
N ILE A 245 11.98 1.71 -19.10
CA ILE A 245 12.12 1.99 -17.68
C ILE A 245 12.52 3.46 -17.55
N ILE A 246 11.72 4.24 -16.84
CA ILE A 246 11.84 5.70 -16.78
C ILE A 246 11.67 6.22 -15.34
N GLY A 247 12.13 7.46 -15.12
CA GLY A 247 11.94 8.20 -13.87
C GLY A 247 13.22 8.36 -13.06
N MET A 248 13.11 9.09 -11.95
CA MET A 248 14.20 9.38 -10.99
C MET A 248 15.41 10.08 -11.60
N GLY A 249 15.24 10.85 -12.70
CA GLY A 249 16.32 11.57 -13.37
C GLY A 249 17.34 10.69 -14.09
N ALA A 250 17.11 9.38 -14.17
CA ALA A 250 17.96 8.47 -14.90
C ALA A 250 17.68 8.52 -16.42
N GLU A 251 18.68 8.11 -17.20
CA GLU A 251 18.48 7.89 -18.63
C GLU A 251 17.43 6.78 -18.85
N LYS A 252 16.66 6.93 -19.93
CA LYS A 252 15.66 5.95 -20.32
C LYS A 252 16.34 4.63 -20.72
N LEU A 253 15.94 3.55 -20.05
CA LEU A 253 16.39 2.20 -20.40
C LEU A 253 15.34 1.47 -21.23
N THR A 254 15.79 0.57 -22.07
CA THR A 254 14.93 -0.30 -22.88
C THR A 254 15.23 -1.76 -22.56
N SER A 255 14.19 -2.58 -22.42
CA SER A 255 14.33 -4.00 -22.13
C SER A 255 13.22 -4.81 -22.78
N THR A 256 13.28 -6.12 -22.57
CA THR A 256 12.21 -7.07 -22.94
C THR A 256 11.89 -7.91 -21.72
N ILE A 257 10.60 -8.09 -21.45
CA ILE A 257 10.13 -9.02 -20.43
C ILE A 257 10.43 -10.45 -20.85
N THR A 258 11.25 -11.17 -20.09
CA THR A 258 11.60 -12.57 -20.36
C THR A 258 10.80 -13.58 -19.54
N GLY A 259 10.04 -13.09 -18.55
CA GLY A 259 9.14 -13.88 -17.74
C GLY A 259 8.35 -13.02 -16.77
N VAL A 260 7.16 -13.48 -16.42
CA VAL A 260 6.28 -12.87 -15.43
C VAL A 260 6.05 -13.90 -14.33
N GLU A 261 6.25 -13.52 -13.07
CA GLU A 261 6.08 -14.40 -11.93
C GLU A 261 5.27 -13.70 -10.84
N MET A 262 4.42 -14.45 -10.14
CA MET A 262 3.70 -14.03 -8.94
C MET A 262 3.82 -15.12 -7.89
N PHE A 263 4.27 -14.78 -6.66
CA PHE A 263 4.49 -15.73 -5.57
C PHE A 263 5.31 -16.97 -5.97
N ARG A 264 6.37 -16.78 -6.79
CA ARG A 264 7.25 -17.83 -7.35
C ARG A 264 6.61 -18.78 -8.35
N LYS A 265 5.35 -18.53 -8.74
CA LYS A 265 4.65 -19.24 -9.83
C LYS A 265 4.79 -18.46 -11.14
N ILE A 266 4.86 -19.18 -12.26
CA ILE A 266 4.93 -18.55 -13.58
C ILE A 266 3.52 -18.12 -14.00
N LEU A 267 3.43 -16.89 -14.54
CA LEU A 267 2.22 -16.41 -15.20
C LEU A 267 2.46 -16.37 -16.71
N ASP A 268 1.43 -16.72 -17.48
CA ASP A 268 1.43 -16.52 -18.94
C ASP A 268 1.47 -15.03 -19.26
N ARG A 269 0.74 -14.22 -18.47
CA ARG A 269 0.73 -12.76 -18.54
C ARG A 269 0.41 -12.16 -17.16
N GLY A 270 0.91 -10.96 -16.91
CA GLY A 270 0.50 -10.10 -15.79
C GLY A 270 -0.57 -9.12 -16.23
N GLU A 271 -1.56 -8.85 -15.38
CA GLU A 271 -2.67 -7.91 -15.65
C GLU A 271 -2.72 -6.82 -14.57
N ALA A 272 -3.36 -5.69 -14.89
CA ALA A 272 -3.62 -4.63 -13.93
C ALA A 272 -4.17 -5.20 -12.62
N GLY A 273 -3.53 -4.85 -11.50
CA GLY A 273 -3.82 -5.36 -10.16
C GLY A 273 -2.92 -6.50 -9.68
N ASP A 274 -2.19 -7.19 -10.56
CA ASP A 274 -1.28 -8.26 -10.13
C ASP A 274 -0.01 -7.69 -9.49
N ASN A 275 0.44 -8.29 -8.39
CA ASN A 275 1.75 -8.06 -7.80
C ASN A 275 2.74 -9.06 -8.42
N VAL A 276 3.57 -8.58 -9.34
CA VAL A 276 4.44 -9.43 -10.14
C VAL A 276 5.92 -9.10 -10.01
N GLY A 277 6.75 -10.10 -10.28
CA GLY A 277 8.15 -9.93 -10.61
C GLY A 277 8.34 -10.07 -12.12
N LEU A 278 8.84 -9.02 -12.76
CA LEU A 278 9.19 -9.03 -14.18
C LEU A 278 10.68 -9.34 -14.35
N LEU A 279 10.98 -10.42 -15.06
CA LEU A 279 12.34 -10.72 -15.47
C LEU A 279 12.69 -9.86 -16.69
N LEU A 280 13.77 -9.10 -16.60
CA LEU A 280 14.20 -8.13 -17.61
C LEU A 280 15.49 -8.54 -18.29
N ARG A 281 15.53 -8.44 -19.60
CA ARG A 281 16.71 -8.80 -20.40
C ARG A 281 17.71 -7.65 -20.47
N GLY A 282 18.99 -7.96 -20.20
CA GLY A 282 20.10 -7.04 -20.45
C GLY A 282 20.11 -5.78 -19.60
N ILE A 283 19.50 -5.84 -18.41
CA ILE A 283 19.48 -4.76 -17.43
C ILE A 283 20.19 -5.24 -16.15
N ASP A 284 21.09 -4.45 -15.64
CA ASP A 284 21.74 -4.71 -14.37
C ASP A 284 20.90 -4.16 -13.20
N LYS A 285 20.97 -4.83 -12.04
CA LYS A 285 20.27 -4.39 -10.82
C LYS A 285 20.59 -2.93 -10.47
N ALA A 286 21.80 -2.47 -10.71
CA ALA A 286 22.27 -1.12 -10.40
C ALA A 286 21.58 -0.03 -11.23
N ASP A 287 21.05 -0.38 -12.39
CA ASP A 287 20.43 0.56 -13.32
C ASP A 287 18.96 0.83 -13.00
N ILE A 288 18.31 -0.08 -12.26
CA ILE A 288 16.91 0.06 -11.85
C ILE A 288 16.85 0.38 -10.36
N LYS A 289 15.99 1.31 -10.00
CA LYS A 289 15.77 1.72 -8.61
C LYS A 289 14.27 1.77 -8.30
N ARG A 290 13.94 1.55 -7.03
CA ARG A 290 12.61 1.86 -6.50
C ARG A 290 12.20 3.28 -6.89
N GLY A 291 10.96 3.46 -7.31
CA GLY A 291 10.43 4.73 -7.78
C GLY A 291 10.51 4.97 -9.28
N MET A 292 11.30 4.19 -10.01
CA MET A 292 11.18 4.11 -11.47
C MET A 292 9.89 3.40 -11.88
N VAL A 293 9.51 3.54 -13.13
CA VAL A 293 8.29 2.92 -13.68
C VAL A 293 8.65 2.14 -14.93
N ILE A 294 8.15 0.91 -15.04
CA ILE A 294 8.26 0.09 -16.25
C ILE A 294 6.97 0.29 -17.05
N ILE A 295 7.10 0.65 -18.31
CA ILE A 295 5.98 1.06 -19.15
C ILE A 295 6.03 0.40 -20.53
N LYS A 296 4.87 0.37 -21.20
CA LYS A 296 4.82 0.17 -22.66
C LYS A 296 5.59 1.31 -23.33
N PRO A 297 6.48 1.04 -24.30
CA PRO A 297 7.30 2.06 -24.92
C PRO A 297 6.51 3.29 -25.39
N GLY A 298 6.96 4.48 -24.94
CA GLY A 298 6.39 5.78 -25.32
C GLY A 298 5.05 6.13 -24.69
N SER A 299 4.49 5.33 -23.78
CA SER A 299 3.16 5.57 -23.21
C SER A 299 3.12 6.66 -22.14
N VAL A 300 4.21 6.87 -21.42
CA VAL A 300 4.37 7.89 -20.37
C VAL A 300 5.72 8.57 -20.51
N LYS A 301 5.82 9.82 -20.07
CA LYS A 301 7.08 10.56 -20.03
C LYS A 301 7.39 11.01 -18.60
N PRO A 302 8.67 11.17 -18.26
CA PRO A 302 9.06 11.79 -17.01
C PRO A 302 8.87 13.31 -17.08
N HIS A 303 8.28 13.89 -16.02
CA HIS A 303 8.07 15.33 -15.88
C HIS A 303 8.46 15.76 -14.46
N ASN A 304 8.86 17.01 -14.32
CA ASN A 304 9.19 17.60 -13.02
C ASN A 304 8.44 18.91 -12.75
N HIS A 305 7.63 19.40 -13.68
CA HIS A 305 6.90 20.67 -13.56
C HIS A 305 5.42 20.47 -13.90
N PHE A 306 4.53 20.82 -12.97
CA PHE A 306 3.10 20.56 -13.09
C PHE A 306 2.27 21.48 -12.20
N LYS A 307 0.97 21.61 -12.52
CA LYS A 307 -0.03 22.15 -11.62
C LYS A 307 -0.80 21.03 -10.95
N ALA A 308 -1.21 21.29 -9.72
CA ALA A 308 -1.99 20.35 -8.94
C ALA A 308 -3.02 21.07 -8.08
N GLU A 309 -4.17 20.45 -7.94
CA GLU A 309 -5.13 20.80 -6.90
C GLU A 309 -4.74 20.08 -5.63
N VAL A 310 -4.63 20.83 -4.51
CA VAL A 310 -4.15 20.29 -3.23
C VAL A 310 -5.06 20.74 -2.10
N TYR A 311 -5.20 19.84 -1.12
CA TYR A 311 -5.78 20.12 0.18
C TYR A 311 -4.69 20.07 1.25
N ILE A 312 -4.61 21.12 2.08
CA ILE A 312 -3.64 21.19 3.17
C ILE A 312 -4.31 20.80 4.48
N LEU A 313 -3.83 19.73 5.09
CA LEU A 313 -4.42 19.13 6.28
C LEU A 313 -4.37 20.09 7.48
N LYS A 314 -5.47 20.14 8.22
CA LYS A 314 -5.60 20.87 9.49
C LYS A 314 -4.80 20.17 10.59
N LYS A 315 -4.58 20.87 11.69
CA LYS A 315 -3.92 20.31 12.88
C LYS A 315 -4.67 19.11 13.46
N GLU A 316 -6.00 19.19 13.48
CA GLU A 316 -6.91 18.15 13.99
C GLU A 316 -6.85 16.88 13.13
N GLU A 317 -6.48 17.03 11.84
CA GLU A 317 -6.26 15.94 10.88
C GLU A 317 -4.83 15.37 10.94
N GLY A 318 -4.01 15.81 11.88
CA GLY A 318 -2.59 15.44 11.99
C GLY A 318 -1.64 16.26 11.13
N GLY A 319 -2.16 17.28 10.44
CA GLY A 319 -1.42 18.14 9.53
C GLY A 319 -0.66 19.29 10.22
N ARG A 320 -0.51 20.40 9.50
CA ARG A 320 0.19 21.58 9.96
C ARG A 320 -0.67 22.41 10.92
N HIS A 321 -0.01 23.19 11.76
CA HIS A 321 -0.64 24.21 12.61
C HIS A 321 -0.20 25.64 12.23
N THR A 322 0.72 25.76 11.26
CA THR A 322 1.23 27.04 10.75
C THR A 322 1.06 27.14 9.24
N PRO A 323 0.84 28.34 8.70
CA PRO A 323 0.81 28.53 7.25
C PRO A 323 2.18 28.23 6.62
N PHE A 324 2.19 28.07 5.30
CA PHE A 324 3.41 28.11 4.51
C PHE A 324 3.34 29.19 3.43
N HIS A 325 4.49 29.64 2.99
CA HIS A 325 4.65 30.69 2.01
C HIS A 325 5.18 30.15 0.69
N ASN A 326 5.25 31.01 -0.31
CA ASN A 326 5.87 30.70 -1.59
C ASN A 326 7.29 30.13 -1.42
N ASN A 327 7.71 29.23 -2.32
CA ASN A 327 8.97 28.47 -2.25
C ASN A 327 9.04 27.46 -1.10
N TYR A 328 7.92 27.03 -0.54
CA TYR A 328 7.89 25.90 0.38
C TYR A 328 8.41 24.63 -0.27
N ARG A 329 9.21 23.82 0.46
CA ARG A 329 9.95 22.66 -0.08
C ARG A 329 9.64 21.37 0.67
N PRO A 330 8.45 20.80 0.55
CA PRO A 330 8.10 19.51 1.13
C PRO A 330 8.57 18.33 0.27
N GLN A 331 8.33 17.12 0.77
CA GLN A 331 8.44 15.88 0.01
C GLN A 331 7.10 15.50 -0.61
N PHE A 332 7.13 15.13 -1.87
CA PHE A 332 6.00 14.62 -2.65
C PHE A 332 6.12 13.10 -2.74
N TYR A 333 5.19 12.40 -2.13
CA TYR A 333 5.11 10.93 -2.19
C TYR A 333 4.20 10.52 -3.34
N VAL A 334 4.79 9.86 -4.33
CA VAL A 334 4.12 9.48 -5.57
C VAL A 334 4.41 8.01 -5.87
N ARG A 335 3.39 7.17 -5.97
CA ARG A 335 3.58 5.72 -6.18
C ARG A 335 4.57 5.13 -5.16
N THR A 336 5.70 4.61 -5.65
CA THR A 336 6.73 3.95 -4.83
C THR A 336 7.91 4.87 -4.45
N THR A 337 7.84 6.18 -4.77
CA THR A 337 8.93 7.13 -4.53
C THR A 337 8.49 8.36 -3.75
N ASP A 338 9.48 9.07 -3.23
CA ASP A 338 9.36 10.42 -2.70
C ASP A 338 10.38 11.34 -3.38
N VAL A 339 9.96 12.54 -3.74
CA VAL A 339 10.80 13.57 -4.35
C VAL A 339 10.52 14.91 -3.69
N THR A 340 11.59 15.64 -3.35
CA THR A 340 11.46 17.02 -2.89
C THR A 340 11.00 17.90 -4.06
N GLY A 341 10.02 18.76 -3.81
CA GLY A 341 9.55 19.74 -4.78
C GLY A 341 9.45 21.15 -4.17
N VAL A 342 9.47 22.14 -5.05
CA VAL A 342 9.26 23.55 -4.69
C VAL A 342 7.84 23.92 -5.09
N ILE A 343 7.07 24.48 -4.15
CA ILE A 343 5.72 24.96 -4.40
C ILE A 343 5.78 26.45 -4.75
N THR A 344 5.14 26.80 -5.87
CA THR A 344 4.86 28.16 -6.28
C THR A 344 3.37 28.45 -6.12
N LEU A 345 3.04 29.47 -5.37
CA LEU A 345 1.66 29.88 -5.10
C LEU A 345 1.09 30.70 -6.26
N PRO A 346 -0.24 30.67 -6.47
CA PRO A 346 -0.89 31.51 -7.47
C PRO A 346 -0.68 33.00 -7.19
N ALA A 347 -0.76 33.82 -8.23
CA ALA A 347 -0.65 35.27 -8.10
C ALA A 347 -1.70 35.81 -7.11
N GLY A 348 -1.26 36.63 -6.15
CA GLY A 348 -2.13 37.23 -5.13
C GLY A 348 -2.31 36.37 -3.87
N VAL A 349 -1.78 35.15 -3.82
CA VAL A 349 -1.76 34.30 -2.62
C VAL A 349 -0.40 34.43 -1.94
N GLU A 350 -0.36 35.06 -0.78
CA GLU A 350 0.88 35.26 -0.01
C GLU A 350 1.24 34.06 0.87
N MET A 351 0.21 33.37 1.39
CA MET A 351 0.37 32.19 2.25
C MET A 351 -0.79 31.22 2.08
N VAL A 352 -0.59 29.98 2.49
CA VAL A 352 -1.60 28.91 2.50
C VAL A 352 -1.79 28.44 3.93
N MET A 353 -3.04 28.43 4.38
CA MET A 353 -3.41 28.00 5.72
C MET A 353 -3.75 26.51 5.77
N PRO A 354 -3.56 25.85 6.92
CA PRO A 354 -4.14 24.53 7.16
C PRO A 354 -5.67 24.57 6.94
N GLY A 355 -6.17 23.63 6.13
CA GLY A 355 -7.58 23.58 5.71
C GLY A 355 -7.88 24.20 4.35
N ASP A 356 -6.90 24.85 3.72
CA ASP A 356 -7.09 25.44 2.40
C ASP A 356 -7.09 24.37 1.29
N ASN A 357 -7.93 24.63 0.29
CA ASN A 357 -7.95 23.88 -0.97
C ASN A 357 -7.64 24.86 -2.10
N LEU A 358 -6.58 24.57 -2.86
CA LEU A 358 -6.12 25.49 -3.92
C LEU A 358 -5.33 24.76 -5.00
N THR A 359 -5.20 25.42 -6.15
CA THR A 359 -4.28 24.98 -7.21
C THR A 359 -2.89 25.58 -6.97
N ILE A 360 -1.87 24.73 -6.95
CA ILE A 360 -0.47 25.13 -6.84
C ILE A 360 0.32 24.70 -8.08
N GLU A 361 1.45 25.37 -8.31
CA GLU A 361 2.46 24.94 -9.26
C GLU A 361 3.62 24.28 -8.51
N VAL A 362 4.10 23.14 -9.01
CA VAL A 362 5.15 22.34 -8.36
C VAL A 362 6.29 22.09 -9.32
N SER A 363 7.52 22.34 -8.84
CA SER A 363 8.76 21.96 -9.50
C SER A 363 9.49 20.92 -8.67
N LEU A 364 9.51 19.66 -9.12
CA LEU A 364 10.25 18.58 -8.47
C LEU A 364 11.74 18.67 -8.77
N LEU A 365 12.58 18.27 -7.82
CA LEU A 365 14.04 18.21 -8.01
C LEU A 365 14.48 17.12 -9.01
N SER A 366 13.69 16.07 -9.16
CA SER A 366 13.92 14.98 -10.12
C SER A 366 12.66 14.69 -10.91
N PRO A 367 12.75 14.46 -12.22
CA PRO A 367 11.60 14.10 -13.02
C PRO A 367 11.11 12.69 -12.68
N ILE A 368 9.79 12.54 -12.59
CA ILE A 368 9.08 11.27 -12.33
C ILE A 368 8.11 10.96 -13.47
N ALA A 369 7.79 9.69 -13.66
CA ALA A 369 6.75 9.27 -14.59
C ALA A 369 5.40 9.84 -14.12
N MET A 370 4.79 10.71 -14.95
CA MET A 370 3.62 11.50 -14.54
C MET A 370 2.56 11.55 -15.64
N ASN A 371 1.32 11.48 -15.20
CA ASN A 371 0.13 11.75 -16.01
C ASN A 371 -0.81 12.68 -15.25
N VAL A 372 -1.65 13.40 -15.98
CA VAL A 372 -2.78 14.12 -15.38
C VAL A 372 -3.67 13.12 -14.63
N GLY A 373 -4.14 13.51 -13.45
CA GLY A 373 -4.90 12.64 -12.55
C GLY A 373 -4.05 11.88 -11.52
N LEU A 374 -2.72 11.94 -11.60
CA LEU A 374 -1.83 11.28 -10.64
C LEU A 374 -1.99 11.91 -9.26
N ARG A 375 -2.30 11.08 -8.26
CA ARG A 375 -2.43 11.48 -6.85
C ARG A 375 -1.10 11.43 -6.15
N PHE A 376 -0.93 12.29 -5.15
CA PHE A 376 0.27 12.32 -4.30
C PHE A 376 -0.05 12.83 -2.89
N ALA A 377 0.81 12.45 -1.95
CA ALA A 377 0.81 13.02 -0.61
C ALA A 377 1.95 14.02 -0.46
N ILE A 378 1.73 15.09 0.32
CA ILE A 378 2.73 16.10 0.69
C ILE A 378 3.15 15.84 2.13
N ARG A 379 4.45 15.69 2.38
CA ARG A 379 4.99 15.38 3.71
C ARG A 379 6.10 16.35 4.13
N GLU A 380 6.16 16.64 5.42
CA GLU A 380 7.18 17.45 6.05
C GLU A 380 7.49 16.90 7.45
N GLY A 381 8.77 16.75 7.79
CA GLY A 381 9.19 16.34 9.13
C GLY A 381 8.57 15.04 9.64
N GLY A 382 8.36 14.06 8.74
CA GLY A 382 7.74 12.77 9.07
C GLY A 382 6.21 12.78 9.16
N ARG A 383 5.54 13.92 8.86
CA ARG A 383 4.07 14.06 8.91
C ARG A 383 3.50 14.30 7.54
N THR A 384 2.32 13.79 7.27
CA THR A 384 1.53 14.16 6.10
C THR A 384 0.89 15.53 6.36
N VAL A 385 1.15 16.48 5.47
CA VAL A 385 0.68 17.87 5.62
C VAL A 385 -0.31 18.26 4.54
N GLY A 386 -0.50 17.43 3.54
CA GLY A 386 -1.46 17.66 2.47
C GLY A 386 -1.51 16.50 1.49
N ALA A 387 -2.47 16.57 0.59
CA ALA A 387 -2.64 15.66 -0.53
C ALA A 387 -3.08 16.45 -1.76
N GLY A 388 -2.82 15.88 -2.94
CA GLY A 388 -3.25 16.52 -4.17
C GLY A 388 -3.28 15.60 -5.37
N GLN A 389 -3.73 16.17 -6.47
CA GLN A 389 -3.82 15.50 -7.75
C GLN A 389 -3.28 16.41 -8.85
N VAL A 390 -2.49 15.84 -9.77
CA VAL A 390 -1.97 16.55 -10.93
C VAL A 390 -3.11 16.92 -11.88
N THR A 391 -3.25 18.21 -12.18
CA THR A 391 -4.29 18.74 -13.08
C THR A 391 -3.75 19.13 -14.46
N GLU A 392 -2.49 19.55 -14.51
CA GLU A 392 -1.83 19.97 -15.75
C GLU A 392 -0.32 19.67 -15.68
N ILE A 393 0.26 19.20 -16.77
CA ILE A 393 1.71 19.03 -16.94
C ILE A 393 2.23 20.23 -17.73
N LEU A 394 3.28 20.89 -17.20
CA LEU A 394 3.86 22.12 -17.76
C LEU A 394 5.15 21.86 -18.55
#